data_f3a74db4bf6f348bd49be690707163dd
#
_entry.id   f3a74db4bf6f348bd49be690707163dd
#
_cell.length_a   1.000
_cell.length_b   1.000
_cell.length_c   1.000
_cell.angle_alpha   90.00
_cell.angle_beta   90.00
_cell.angle_gamma   90.00
#
_symmetry.space_group_name_H-M   'P 1'
#
loop_
_entity.id
_entity.type
_entity.pdbx_description
1 polymer ?
#
loop_
_entity_poly.entity_id
_entity_poly.type
_entity_poly.pdbx_seq_one_letter_code
_entity_poly.pdbx_strand_id
1 'polypeptide(L)'
;MKWVRNQLEKVEVKKKEITPCATVFIPDTTFFGGTYGVCVFRALLLKKNLWWTEVSKEIMVTYYYGRKILEDKGWVFTAVVVDGRRGMTTVFKDIPVQICHFHQMKTVTKYLTRRPETLAGQELRRIMLELPRSNEEEFTKLLSEWKKDWNEYIHEKTYITGTRRWYYTYKKVRSAYLSLERNLPYLFTYQKYPELNIPNTTNSLDGSFAHLKDKVNIHHGLRRDRRFKMIEEILGGEED
;
A
#
# COMPACT_ATOMS: atom_id res chain seq x y z
N MET A 1 3.98 -29.00 -18.73
CA MET A 1 4.02 -28.98 -17.24
C MET A 1 5.10 -29.84 -16.59
N LYS A 2 5.42 -31.07 -17.05
CA LYS A 2 6.51 -31.90 -16.47
C LYS A 2 7.89 -31.22 -16.48
N TRP A 3 8.25 -30.54 -17.57
CA TRP A 3 9.54 -29.85 -17.69
C TRP A 3 9.73 -28.74 -16.66
N VAL A 4 8.73 -27.85 -16.49
CA VAL A 4 8.77 -26.77 -15.47
C VAL A 4 8.91 -27.34 -14.06
N ARG A 5 8.21 -28.44 -13.75
CA ARG A 5 8.32 -29.12 -12.45
C ARG A 5 9.75 -29.61 -12.17
N ASN A 6 10.38 -30.21 -13.16
CA ASN A 6 11.75 -30.75 -13.04
C ASN A 6 12.79 -29.62 -12.93
N GLN A 7 12.56 -28.46 -13.54
CA GLN A 7 13.46 -27.32 -13.42
C GLN A 7 13.35 -26.68 -12.02
N LEU A 8 12.14 -26.48 -11.50
CA LEU A 8 11.93 -25.91 -10.16
C LEU A 8 12.52 -26.78 -9.03
N GLU A 9 12.65 -28.10 -9.23
CA GLU A 9 13.33 -28.98 -8.26
C GLU A 9 14.84 -28.78 -8.23
N LYS A 10 15.44 -28.30 -9.33
CA LYS A 10 16.89 -28.07 -9.47
C LYS A 10 17.32 -26.64 -9.14
N VAL A 11 16.36 -25.72 -9.00
CA VAL A 11 16.67 -24.32 -8.71
C VAL A 11 17.08 -24.17 -7.26
N GLU A 12 18.34 -23.82 -7.04
CA GLU A 12 18.82 -23.23 -5.80
C GLU A 12 18.72 -21.70 -5.93
N VAL A 13 17.78 -21.09 -5.20
CA VAL A 13 17.64 -19.64 -5.19
C VAL A 13 18.87 -19.02 -4.52
N LYS A 14 19.86 -18.66 -5.33
CA LYS A 14 21.06 -17.95 -4.87
C LYS A 14 20.69 -16.51 -4.61
N LYS A 15 20.46 -16.15 -3.34
CA LYS A 15 20.35 -14.75 -2.94
C LYS A 15 21.74 -14.11 -3.06
N LYS A 16 21.91 -13.18 -4.02
CA LYS A 16 23.12 -12.36 -4.07
C LYS A 16 23.24 -11.60 -2.75
N GLU A 17 24.39 -11.69 -2.10
CA GLU A 17 24.68 -10.84 -0.94
C GLU A 17 24.78 -9.40 -1.40
N ILE A 18 23.92 -8.56 -0.88
CA ILE A 18 23.89 -7.12 -1.13
C ILE A 18 24.36 -6.44 0.14
N THR A 19 25.38 -5.60 0.04
CA THR A 19 25.86 -4.82 1.18
C THR A 19 24.76 -3.92 1.72
N PRO A 20 24.40 -4.03 3.00
CA PRO A 20 23.39 -3.18 3.61
C PRO A 20 23.75 -1.71 3.52
N CYS A 21 22.75 -0.87 3.29
CA CYS A 21 22.91 0.58 3.25
C CYS A 21 21.64 1.29 3.75
N ALA A 22 21.71 2.60 3.89
CA ALA A 22 20.56 3.44 4.20
C ALA A 22 19.72 3.67 2.94
N THR A 23 18.41 3.42 3.01
CA THR A 23 17.52 3.58 1.87
C THR A 23 16.07 3.75 2.29
N VAL A 24 15.23 4.25 1.37
CA VAL A 24 13.77 4.24 1.50
C VAL A 24 13.26 2.84 1.17
N PHE A 25 12.34 2.32 1.98
CA PHE A 25 11.71 1.02 1.74
C PHE A 25 10.26 1.16 1.29
N ILE A 26 9.83 0.22 0.47
CA ILE A 26 8.44 0.03 0.05
C ILE A 26 8.00 -1.38 0.49
N PRO A 27 7.41 -1.52 1.68
CA PRO A 27 6.79 -2.77 2.10
C PRO A 27 5.37 -2.85 1.56
N ASP A 28 4.99 -3.97 0.96
CA ASP A 28 3.63 -4.22 0.50
C ASP A 28 3.34 -5.72 0.43
N THR A 29 2.05 -6.07 0.36
CA THR A 29 1.58 -7.46 0.29
C THR A 29 0.67 -7.65 -0.92
N THR A 30 0.96 -8.67 -1.71
CA THR A 30 0.10 -9.06 -2.83
C THR A 30 -0.45 -10.47 -2.66
N PHE A 31 -1.68 -10.72 -3.16
CA PHE A 31 -2.37 -12.00 -3.06
C PHE A 31 -2.62 -12.62 -4.45
N PHE A 32 -2.51 -13.94 -4.50
CA PHE A 32 -2.75 -14.80 -5.68
C PHE A 32 -4.05 -15.61 -5.52
N GLY A 33 -5.07 -15.02 -4.93
CA GLY A 33 -6.31 -15.65 -4.49
C GLY A 33 -6.56 -15.40 -3.01
N GLY A 34 -7.65 -15.95 -2.44
CA GLY A 34 -8.17 -15.50 -1.15
C GLY A 34 -7.22 -15.57 0.05
N THR A 35 -6.40 -16.63 0.15
CA THR A 35 -5.59 -16.91 1.35
C THR A 35 -4.12 -17.20 1.06
N TYR A 36 -3.65 -16.87 -0.12
CA TYR A 36 -2.27 -17.10 -0.53
C TYR A 36 -1.66 -15.81 -1.09
N GLY A 37 -0.66 -15.28 -0.43
CA GLY A 37 0.01 -14.05 -0.82
C GLY A 37 1.47 -14.01 -0.39
N VAL A 38 2.14 -12.95 -0.74
CA VAL A 38 3.52 -12.67 -0.35
C VAL A 38 3.64 -11.22 0.12
N CYS A 39 4.29 -11.03 1.27
CA CYS A 39 4.72 -9.73 1.76
C CYS A 39 6.16 -9.50 1.30
N VAL A 40 6.45 -8.34 0.73
CA VAL A 40 7.74 -8.00 0.15
C VAL A 40 8.23 -6.67 0.71
N PHE A 41 9.52 -6.55 0.98
CA PHE A 41 10.21 -5.30 1.28
C PHE A 41 11.19 -4.98 0.15
N ARG A 42 10.91 -3.92 -0.59
CA ARG A 42 11.74 -3.44 -1.70
C ARG A 42 12.55 -2.23 -1.27
N ALA A 43 13.86 -2.28 -1.51
CA ALA A 43 14.73 -1.11 -1.36
C ALA A 43 14.61 -0.23 -2.61
N LEU A 44 14.25 1.04 -2.43
CA LEU A 44 14.00 1.94 -3.54
C LEU A 44 15.28 2.24 -4.33
N LEU A 45 16.36 2.60 -3.62
CA LEU A 45 17.63 2.99 -4.24
C LEU A 45 18.21 1.87 -5.12
N LEU A 46 18.10 0.64 -4.65
CA LEU A 46 18.64 -0.54 -5.33
C LEU A 46 17.66 -1.15 -6.32
N LYS A 47 16.39 -0.75 -6.30
CA LYS A 47 15.28 -1.36 -7.05
C LYS A 47 15.17 -2.88 -6.84
N LYS A 48 15.63 -3.40 -5.67
CA LYS A 48 15.68 -4.83 -5.34
C LYS A 48 14.79 -5.20 -4.17
N ASN A 49 14.21 -6.40 -4.24
CA ASN A 49 13.48 -6.98 -3.14
C ASN A 49 14.50 -7.61 -2.17
N LEU A 50 14.52 -7.15 -0.93
CA LEU A 50 15.52 -7.57 0.07
C LEU A 50 14.99 -8.61 1.04
N TRP A 51 13.67 -8.61 1.25
CA TRP A 51 13.02 -9.59 2.09
C TRP A 51 11.60 -9.86 1.60
N TRP A 52 11.18 -11.11 1.69
CA TRP A 52 9.81 -11.54 1.42
C TRP A 52 9.45 -12.76 2.22
N THR A 53 8.15 -12.93 2.47
CA THR A 53 7.59 -14.11 3.14
C THR A 53 6.19 -14.40 2.63
N GLU A 54 5.86 -15.69 2.64
CA GLU A 54 4.51 -16.16 2.33
C GLU A 54 3.54 -15.74 3.45
N VAL A 55 2.34 -15.29 3.08
CA VAL A 55 1.30 -14.88 4.02
C VAL A 55 -0.07 -15.43 3.62
N SER A 56 -0.86 -15.83 4.60
CA SER A 56 -2.28 -16.17 4.39
C SER A 56 -3.21 -14.98 4.63
N LYS A 57 -2.74 -14.01 5.40
CA LYS A 57 -3.43 -12.75 5.71
C LYS A 57 -2.40 -11.64 5.84
N GLU A 58 -2.79 -10.45 5.49
CA GLU A 58 -1.97 -9.27 5.69
C GLU A 58 -2.18 -8.74 7.11
N ILE A 59 -1.17 -8.89 7.96
CA ILE A 59 -1.17 -8.46 9.37
C ILE A 59 0.06 -7.62 9.69
N MET A 60 -0.08 -6.69 10.62
CA MET A 60 1.00 -5.75 10.98
C MET A 60 2.25 -6.42 11.55
N VAL A 61 2.07 -7.57 12.23
CA VAL A 61 3.19 -8.36 12.77
C VAL A 61 4.16 -8.81 11.67
N THR A 62 3.66 -9.14 10.46
CA THR A 62 4.51 -9.52 9.33
C THR A 62 5.43 -8.37 8.91
N TYR A 63 4.90 -7.15 8.86
CA TYR A 63 5.69 -5.96 8.53
C TYR A 63 6.71 -5.61 9.61
N TYR A 64 6.32 -5.71 10.88
CA TYR A 64 7.25 -5.52 12.00
C TYR A 64 8.40 -6.54 11.94
N TYR A 65 8.08 -7.82 11.69
CA TYR A 65 9.07 -8.88 11.60
C TYR A 65 10.02 -8.71 10.40
N GLY A 66 9.49 -8.38 9.21
CA GLY A 66 10.31 -8.09 8.04
C GLY A 66 11.24 -6.91 8.24
N ARG A 67 10.75 -5.82 8.86
CA ARG A 67 11.56 -4.67 9.23
C ARG A 67 12.70 -5.09 10.17
N LYS A 68 12.39 -5.80 11.24
CA LYS A 68 13.40 -6.23 12.22
C LYS A 68 14.48 -7.11 11.60
N ILE A 69 14.11 -8.08 10.76
CA ILE A 69 15.10 -8.93 10.05
C ILE A 69 16.04 -8.09 9.19
N LEU A 70 15.54 -7.06 8.52
CA LEU A 70 16.36 -6.19 7.68
C LEU A 70 17.28 -5.31 8.54
N GLU A 71 16.77 -4.74 9.64
CA GLU A 71 17.57 -3.97 10.59
C GLU A 71 18.67 -4.83 11.23
N ASP A 72 18.37 -6.06 11.63
CA ASP A 72 19.35 -7.02 12.20
C ASP A 72 20.45 -7.40 11.17
N LYS A 73 20.16 -7.25 9.87
CA LYS A 73 21.14 -7.42 8.78
C LYS A 73 21.92 -6.15 8.45
N GLY A 74 21.72 -5.07 9.20
CA GLY A 74 22.41 -3.80 9.02
C GLY A 74 21.76 -2.82 8.04
N TRP A 75 20.54 -3.09 7.53
CA TRP A 75 19.81 -2.14 6.70
C TRP A 75 19.27 -0.98 7.54
N VAL A 76 19.39 0.24 7.02
CA VAL A 76 18.88 1.44 7.67
C VAL A 76 17.68 1.98 6.90
N PHE A 77 16.54 2.03 7.56
CA PHE A 77 15.30 2.61 7.01
C PHE A 77 15.36 4.14 7.15
N THR A 78 15.62 4.86 6.06
CA THR A 78 15.60 6.34 6.07
C THR A 78 14.18 6.88 6.00
N ALA A 79 13.29 6.18 5.33
CA ALA A 79 11.85 6.44 5.25
C ALA A 79 11.14 5.19 4.72
N VAL A 80 9.80 5.23 4.75
CA VAL A 80 8.97 4.15 4.18
C VAL A 80 7.81 4.72 3.37
N VAL A 81 7.46 4.05 2.26
CA VAL A 81 6.25 4.36 1.48
C VAL A 81 5.27 3.20 1.59
N VAL A 82 4.05 3.48 2.06
CA VAL A 82 3.05 2.45 2.40
C VAL A 82 1.68 2.73 1.77
N ASP A 83 0.80 1.74 1.74
CA ASP A 83 -0.54 1.82 1.16
C ASP A 83 -1.59 2.59 2.00
N GLY A 84 -1.24 3.05 3.20
CA GLY A 84 -2.14 3.75 4.13
C GLY A 84 -3.10 2.84 4.91
N ARG A 85 -2.84 1.54 4.94
CA ARG A 85 -3.56 0.59 5.81
C ARG A 85 -3.35 0.94 7.28
N ARG A 86 -4.41 0.75 8.08
CA ARG A 86 -4.33 0.97 9.53
C ARG A 86 -3.22 0.13 10.16
N GLY A 87 -2.41 0.76 11.01
CA GLY A 87 -1.29 0.13 11.72
C GLY A 87 0.06 0.28 11.02
N MET A 88 0.13 0.56 9.71
CA MET A 88 1.41 0.77 9.02
C MET A 88 2.19 1.94 9.62
N THR A 89 1.54 3.06 9.89
CA THR A 89 2.15 4.21 10.57
C THR A 89 2.63 3.91 11.99
N THR A 90 2.06 2.90 12.65
CA THR A 90 2.50 2.44 13.97
C THR A 90 3.76 1.58 13.88
N VAL A 91 3.84 0.69 12.87
CA VAL A 91 5.03 -0.16 12.62
C VAL A 91 6.27 0.69 12.33
N PHE A 92 6.09 1.83 11.66
CA PHE A 92 7.17 2.71 11.20
C PHE A 92 7.16 4.10 11.87
N LYS A 93 6.60 4.21 13.10
CA LYS A 93 6.37 5.50 13.79
C LYS A 93 7.61 6.33 14.09
N ASP A 94 8.78 5.72 14.08
CA ASP A 94 10.09 6.30 14.43
C ASP A 94 10.85 6.83 13.21
N ILE A 95 10.31 6.67 12.01
CA ILE A 95 10.90 7.15 10.75
C ILE A 95 9.85 7.89 9.91
N PRO A 96 10.26 8.73 8.93
CA PRO A 96 9.33 9.34 7.98
C PRO A 96 8.48 8.30 7.23
N VAL A 97 7.14 8.43 7.32
CA VAL A 97 6.17 7.58 6.63
C VAL A 97 5.48 8.38 5.55
N GLN A 98 5.55 7.95 4.31
CA GLN A 98 4.77 8.46 3.19
C GLN A 98 3.64 7.48 2.87
N ILE A 99 2.40 7.96 2.81
CA ILE A 99 1.29 7.18 2.26
C ILE A 99 1.23 7.38 0.76
N CYS A 100 1.19 6.29 0.02
CA CYS A 100 1.10 6.26 -1.44
C CYS A 100 -0.16 6.99 -1.93
N HIS A 101 0.03 8.03 -2.76
CA HIS A 101 -1.07 8.81 -3.33
C HIS A 101 -2.01 7.94 -4.17
N PHE A 102 -1.47 7.01 -4.96
CA PHE A 102 -2.28 6.11 -5.78
C PHE A 102 -3.21 5.24 -4.92
N HIS A 103 -2.70 4.64 -3.84
CA HIS A 103 -3.50 3.84 -2.92
C HIS A 103 -4.53 4.68 -2.15
N GLN A 104 -4.19 5.91 -1.77
CA GLN A 104 -5.13 6.85 -1.16
C GLN A 104 -6.26 7.19 -2.13
N MET A 105 -5.94 7.53 -3.37
CA MET A 105 -6.93 7.83 -4.42
C MET A 105 -7.81 6.62 -4.74
N LYS A 106 -7.24 5.42 -4.78
CA LYS A 106 -7.96 4.15 -4.95
C LYS A 106 -8.94 3.91 -3.80
N THR A 107 -8.52 4.19 -2.56
CA THR A 107 -9.38 4.07 -1.36
C THR A 107 -10.56 5.03 -1.42
N VAL A 108 -10.35 6.30 -1.74
CA VAL A 108 -11.43 7.28 -1.91
C VAL A 108 -12.36 6.88 -3.06
N THR A 109 -11.81 6.44 -4.19
CA THR A 109 -12.60 5.97 -5.34
C THR A 109 -13.44 4.74 -5.00
N LYS A 110 -12.96 3.84 -4.14
CA LYS A 110 -13.74 2.69 -3.64
C LYS A 110 -14.99 3.12 -2.89
N TYR A 111 -14.92 4.22 -2.14
CA TYR A 111 -16.07 4.76 -1.41
C TYR A 111 -17.00 5.58 -2.31
N LEU A 112 -16.45 6.48 -3.13
CA LEU A 112 -17.22 7.47 -3.89
C LEU A 112 -17.64 6.98 -5.29
N THR A 113 -17.02 5.90 -5.80
CA THR A 113 -17.06 5.50 -7.20
C THR A 113 -16.33 6.48 -8.14
N ARG A 114 -16.29 6.16 -9.43
CA ARG A 114 -15.74 7.09 -10.44
C ARG A 114 -16.69 8.22 -10.81
N ARG A 115 -17.99 8.03 -10.57
CA ARG A 115 -19.07 8.99 -10.85
C ARG A 115 -19.97 9.07 -9.63
N PRO A 116 -19.61 9.89 -8.62
CA PRO A 116 -20.46 10.06 -7.43
C PRO A 116 -21.78 10.71 -7.80
N GLU A 117 -22.87 10.24 -7.20
CA GLU A 117 -24.21 10.76 -7.44
C GLU A 117 -24.48 12.07 -6.68
N THR A 118 -23.87 12.23 -5.50
CA THR A 118 -24.09 13.38 -4.63
C THR A 118 -23.09 14.50 -4.90
N LEU A 119 -23.52 15.76 -4.78
CA LEU A 119 -22.65 16.92 -4.98
C LEU A 119 -21.44 16.89 -4.03
N ALA A 120 -21.67 16.59 -2.74
CA ALA A 120 -20.60 16.41 -1.76
C ALA A 120 -19.54 15.38 -2.20
N GLY A 121 -20.00 14.26 -2.76
CA GLY A 121 -19.12 13.22 -3.29
C GLY A 121 -18.34 13.65 -4.53
N GLN A 122 -18.99 14.41 -5.43
CA GLN A 122 -18.37 14.96 -6.65
C GLN A 122 -17.26 15.94 -6.31
N GLU A 123 -17.52 16.84 -5.37
CA GLU A 123 -16.55 17.83 -4.91
C GLU A 123 -15.36 17.16 -4.18
N LEU A 124 -15.65 16.25 -3.25
CA LEU A 124 -14.59 15.51 -2.55
C LEU A 124 -13.71 14.71 -3.52
N ARG A 125 -14.32 14.16 -4.58
CA ARG A 125 -13.57 13.48 -5.63
C ARG A 125 -12.69 14.46 -6.41
N ARG A 126 -13.15 15.69 -6.72
CA ARG A 126 -12.31 16.72 -7.37
C ARG A 126 -11.10 17.06 -6.50
N ILE A 127 -11.31 17.28 -5.20
CA ILE A 127 -10.22 17.53 -4.25
C ILE A 127 -9.22 16.37 -4.24
N MET A 128 -9.71 15.13 -4.16
CA MET A 128 -8.82 13.95 -4.22
C MET A 128 -7.95 13.93 -5.49
N LEU A 129 -8.46 14.35 -6.63
CA LEU A 129 -7.72 14.37 -7.89
C LEU A 129 -6.61 15.43 -7.92
N GLU A 130 -6.69 16.45 -7.07
CA GLU A 130 -5.63 17.45 -6.91
C GLU A 130 -4.47 16.96 -6.03
N LEU A 131 -4.64 15.85 -5.28
CA LEU A 131 -3.63 15.34 -4.36
C LEU A 131 -2.21 15.21 -4.96
N PRO A 132 -1.99 14.70 -6.20
CA PRO A 132 -0.64 14.60 -6.76
C PRO A 132 -0.03 15.92 -7.22
N ARG A 133 -0.85 16.99 -7.32
CA ARG A 133 -0.45 18.30 -7.88
C ARG A 133 -0.35 19.39 -6.82
N SER A 134 -0.93 19.17 -5.64
CA SER A 134 -0.96 20.12 -4.53
C SER A 134 0.25 19.96 -3.61
N ASN A 135 0.51 20.96 -2.82
CA ASN A 135 1.28 20.85 -1.59
C ASN A 135 0.35 20.59 -0.38
N GLU A 136 0.96 20.37 0.81
CA GLU A 136 0.21 20.06 2.03
C GLU A 136 -0.74 21.19 2.44
N GLU A 137 -0.32 22.45 2.32
CA GLU A 137 -1.11 23.61 2.72
C GLU A 137 -2.35 23.79 1.82
N GLU A 138 -2.14 23.76 0.50
CA GLU A 138 -3.21 23.87 -0.48
C GLU A 138 -4.23 22.73 -0.32
N PHE A 139 -3.76 21.49 -0.20
CA PHE A 139 -4.65 20.35 -0.06
C PHE A 139 -5.44 20.38 1.26
N THR A 140 -4.77 20.76 2.35
CA THR A 140 -5.39 20.92 3.67
C THR A 140 -6.49 22.01 3.63
N LYS A 141 -6.24 23.11 2.96
CA LYS A 141 -7.21 24.19 2.76
C LYS A 141 -8.45 23.69 2.03
N LEU A 142 -8.26 23.04 0.87
CA LEU A 142 -9.37 22.47 0.08
C LEU A 142 -10.21 21.47 0.90
N LEU A 143 -9.56 20.60 1.64
CA LEU A 143 -10.24 19.60 2.47
C LEU A 143 -10.98 20.23 3.66
N SER A 144 -10.42 21.29 4.23
CA SER A 144 -11.03 22.02 5.35
C SER A 144 -12.25 22.85 4.91
N GLU A 145 -12.19 23.50 3.75
CA GLU A 145 -13.31 24.21 3.13
C GLU A 145 -14.45 23.23 2.83
N TRP A 146 -14.15 22.11 2.19
CA TRP A 146 -15.13 21.06 1.94
C TRP A 146 -15.77 20.54 3.24
N LYS A 147 -14.98 20.31 4.29
CA LYS A 147 -15.50 19.89 5.59
C LYS A 147 -16.47 20.90 6.17
N LYS A 148 -16.14 22.20 6.08
CA LYS A 148 -17.01 23.29 6.59
C LYS A 148 -18.37 23.26 5.90
N ASP A 149 -18.40 23.11 4.57
CA ASP A 149 -19.61 23.15 3.78
C ASP A 149 -20.48 21.89 3.96
N TRP A 150 -19.84 20.72 4.15
CA TRP A 150 -20.52 19.43 4.20
C TRP A 150 -20.52 18.76 5.59
N ASN A 151 -20.18 19.49 6.66
CA ASN A 151 -20.07 18.91 8.00
C ASN A 151 -21.39 18.29 8.48
N GLU A 152 -22.51 18.99 8.33
CA GLU A 152 -23.83 18.47 8.73
C GLU A 152 -24.21 17.25 7.89
N TYR A 153 -23.99 17.31 6.59
CA TYR A 153 -24.28 16.25 5.64
C TYR A 153 -23.56 14.94 6.02
N ILE A 154 -22.27 14.96 6.32
CA ILE A 154 -21.53 13.76 6.70
C ILE A 154 -21.84 13.25 8.12
N HIS A 155 -22.53 14.02 8.94
CA HIS A 155 -22.98 13.64 10.28
C HIS A 155 -24.47 13.31 10.35
N GLU A 156 -25.20 13.44 9.26
CA GLU A 156 -26.63 13.08 9.18
C GLU A 156 -26.82 11.60 9.49
N LYS A 157 -27.83 11.32 10.33
CA LYS A 157 -28.16 9.99 10.84
C LYS A 157 -29.53 9.55 10.37
N THR A 158 -29.62 8.35 9.86
CA THR A 158 -30.88 7.64 9.57
C THR A 158 -31.18 6.67 10.72
N TYR A 159 -32.33 6.82 11.36
CA TYR A 159 -32.81 5.97 12.43
C TYR A 159 -33.63 4.81 11.85
N ILE A 160 -33.41 3.58 12.36
CA ILE A 160 -34.18 2.41 11.94
C ILE A 160 -35.49 2.40 12.71
N THR A 161 -36.59 2.49 11.97
CA THR A 161 -37.96 2.51 12.55
C THR A 161 -38.18 1.36 13.52
N GLY A 162 -38.74 1.66 14.70
CA GLY A 162 -39.02 0.67 15.74
C GLY A 162 -37.80 0.22 16.57
N THR A 163 -36.64 0.82 16.37
CA THR A 163 -35.41 0.49 17.13
C THR A 163 -34.68 1.75 17.62
N ARG A 164 -33.72 1.59 18.54
CA ARG A 164 -32.77 2.66 18.93
C ARG A 164 -31.53 2.69 18.04
N ARG A 165 -31.49 1.90 16.98
CA ARG A 165 -30.32 1.81 16.09
C ARG A 165 -30.38 2.91 15.03
N TRP A 166 -29.19 3.38 14.66
CA TRP A 166 -29.01 4.37 13.58
C TRP A 166 -27.73 4.08 12.80
N TYR A 167 -27.61 4.67 11.62
CA TYR A 167 -26.40 4.67 10.81
C TYR A 167 -26.24 6.04 10.14
N TYR A 168 -25.01 6.36 9.73
CA TYR A 168 -24.79 7.58 8.95
C TYR A 168 -25.43 7.45 7.57
N THR A 169 -26.29 8.39 7.21
CA THR A 169 -27.03 8.43 5.94
C THR A 169 -26.05 8.35 4.77
N TYR A 170 -25.03 9.17 4.80
CA TYR A 170 -24.01 9.26 3.76
C TYR A 170 -22.67 8.61 4.15
N LYS A 171 -22.73 7.41 4.70
CA LYS A 171 -21.57 6.68 5.23
C LYS A 171 -20.39 6.56 4.26
N LYS A 172 -20.64 6.45 2.94
CA LYS A 172 -19.59 6.31 1.93
C LYS A 172 -18.82 7.62 1.76
N VAL A 173 -19.51 8.74 1.62
CA VAL A 173 -18.89 10.08 1.51
C VAL A 173 -18.11 10.40 2.80
N ARG A 174 -18.73 10.15 3.95
CA ARG A 174 -18.08 10.26 5.25
C ARG A 174 -16.81 9.40 5.34
N SER A 175 -16.84 8.15 4.93
CA SER A 175 -15.67 7.24 4.97
C SER A 175 -14.55 7.70 4.05
N ALA A 176 -14.89 8.23 2.87
CA ALA A 176 -13.93 8.81 1.95
C ALA A 176 -13.20 10.01 2.58
N TYR A 177 -13.98 10.96 3.13
CA TYR A 177 -13.43 12.12 3.83
C TYR A 177 -12.54 11.72 5.01
N LEU A 178 -13.04 10.86 5.92
CA LEU A 178 -12.28 10.40 7.09
C LEU A 178 -11.00 9.64 6.72
N SER A 179 -10.95 9.00 5.54
CA SER A 179 -9.71 8.36 5.08
C SER A 179 -8.67 9.39 4.66
N LEU A 180 -9.08 10.49 4.02
CA LEU A 180 -8.19 11.60 3.66
C LEU A 180 -7.72 12.34 4.91
N GLU A 181 -8.63 12.72 5.80
CA GLU A 181 -8.33 13.44 7.04
C GLU A 181 -7.33 12.66 7.92
N ARG A 182 -7.56 11.36 8.12
CA ARG A 182 -6.67 10.51 8.91
C ARG A 182 -5.27 10.38 8.31
N ASN A 183 -5.18 10.28 7.00
CA ASN A 183 -3.94 10.03 6.30
C ASN A 183 -3.19 11.31 5.92
N LEU A 184 -3.83 12.47 6.02
CA LEU A 184 -3.29 13.78 5.64
C LEU A 184 -1.88 14.06 6.19
N PRO A 185 -1.55 13.79 7.46
CA PRO A 185 -0.20 14.03 8.00
C PRO A 185 0.92 13.27 7.29
N TYR A 186 0.57 12.22 6.54
CA TYR A 186 1.50 11.30 5.90
C TYR A 186 1.45 11.38 4.36
N LEU A 187 0.57 12.21 3.78
CA LEU A 187 0.43 12.31 2.32
C LEU A 187 1.51 13.17 1.68
N PHE A 188 2.09 14.09 2.43
CA PHE A 188 3.08 15.06 1.94
C PHE A 188 4.45 14.92 2.62
N THR A 189 4.74 13.77 3.21
CA THR A 189 6.04 13.48 3.85
C THR A 189 7.19 13.65 2.87
N TYR A 190 7.01 13.28 1.60
CA TYR A 190 8.00 13.44 0.54
C TYR A 190 8.40 14.90 0.28
N GLN A 191 7.51 15.86 0.57
CA GLN A 191 7.80 17.31 0.46
C GLN A 191 8.53 17.84 1.70
N LYS A 192 8.34 17.21 2.88
CA LYS A 192 8.97 17.60 4.13
C LYS A 192 10.44 17.17 4.22
N TYR A 193 10.81 16.11 3.50
CA TYR A 193 12.15 15.50 3.50
C TYR A 193 12.68 15.33 2.07
N PRO A 194 12.92 16.44 1.33
CA PRO A 194 13.34 16.37 -0.07
C PRO A 194 14.69 15.66 -0.24
N GLU A 195 15.56 15.74 0.76
CA GLU A 195 16.88 15.08 0.77
C GLU A 195 16.81 13.56 0.75
N LEU A 196 15.70 12.97 1.23
CA LEU A 196 15.50 11.53 1.26
C LEU A 196 14.97 10.97 -0.08
N ASN A 197 14.59 11.83 -1.02
CA ASN A 197 14.03 11.44 -2.33
C ASN A 197 12.88 10.41 -2.20
N ILE A 198 11.99 10.62 -1.22
CA ILE A 198 10.85 9.74 -0.96
C ILE A 198 9.86 9.86 -2.12
N PRO A 199 9.48 8.78 -2.83
CA PRO A 199 8.44 8.87 -3.84
C PRO A 199 7.05 9.00 -3.19
N ASN A 200 6.13 9.69 -3.87
CA ASN A 200 4.74 9.79 -3.43
C ASN A 200 3.88 8.59 -3.86
N THR A 201 4.46 7.61 -4.56
CA THR A 201 3.77 6.39 -5.01
C THR A 201 4.62 5.14 -4.80
N THR A 202 3.97 3.97 -4.83
CA THR A 202 4.58 2.63 -4.77
C THR A 202 4.76 2.00 -6.15
N ASN A 203 4.70 2.76 -7.22
CA ASN A 203 4.65 2.26 -8.61
C ASN A 203 5.77 1.26 -8.94
N SER A 204 6.96 1.42 -8.35
CA SER A 204 8.07 0.48 -8.61
C SER A 204 7.81 -0.93 -8.09
N LEU A 205 7.05 -1.09 -7.01
CA LEU A 205 6.66 -2.39 -6.47
C LEU A 205 5.35 -2.89 -7.10
N ASP A 206 4.41 -1.99 -7.40
CA ASP A 206 3.15 -2.34 -8.08
C ASP A 206 3.40 -2.97 -9.45
N GLY A 207 4.37 -2.43 -10.23
CA GLY A 207 4.80 -2.99 -11.51
C GLY A 207 5.41 -4.40 -11.35
N SER A 208 6.26 -4.60 -10.36
CA SER A 208 6.83 -5.89 -9.99
C SER A 208 5.74 -6.90 -9.62
N PHE A 209 4.76 -6.49 -8.82
CA PHE A 209 3.63 -7.35 -8.46
C PHE A 209 2.73 -7.72 -9.64
N ALA A 210 2.53 -6.84 -10.61
CA ALA A 210 1.79 -7.16 -11.83
C ALA A 210 2.50 -8.28 -12.60
N HIS A 211 3.81 -8.12 -12.86
CA HIS A 211 4.63 -9.14 -13.52
C HIS A 211 4.63 -10.47 -12.75
N LEU A 212 4.81 -10.44 -11.43
CA LEU A 212 4.77 -11.62 -10.58
C LEU A 212 3.42 -12.35 -10.69
N LYS A 213 2.31 -11.61 -10.65
CA LYS A 213 0.95 -12.18 -10.79
C LYS A 213 0.75 -12.85 -12.14
N ASP A 214 1.20 -12.24 -13.22
CA ASP A 214 1.08 -12.81 -14.56
C ASP A 214 1.82 -14.14 -14.65
N LYS A 215 3.06 -14.21 -14.13
CA LYS A 215 3.83 -15.46 -14.09
C LYS A 215 3.17 -16.54 -13.23
N VAL A 216 2.68 -16.17 -12.04
CA VAL A 216 1.99 -17.12 -11.14
C VAL A 216 0.68 -17.62 -11.76
N ASN A 217 -0.07 -16.75 -12.45
CA ASN A 217 -1.33 -17.12 -13.10
C ASN A 217 -1.12 -18.07 -14.30
N ILE A 218 -0.07 -17.90 -15.07
CA ILE A 218 0.30 -18.85 -16.16
C ILE A 218 0.52 -20.27 -15.57
N HIS A 219 1.04 -20.36 -14.35
CA HIS A 219 1.39 -21.60 -13.69
C HIS A 219 0.43 -21.96 -12.53
N HIS A 220 -0.85 -21.64 -12.64
CA HIS A 220 -1.85 -21.85 -11.58
C HIS A 220 -1.98 -23.31 -11.08
N GLY A 221 -1.59 -24.31 -11.88
CA GLY A 221 -1.63 -25.73 -11.51
C GLY A 221 -0.42 -26.21 -10.67
N LEU A 222 0.51 -25.34 -10.27
CA LEU A 222 1.61 -25.72 -9.40
C LEU A 222 1.14 -25.94 -7.96
N ARG A 223 1.70 -26.96 -7.29
CA ARG A 223 1.55 -27.13 -5.84
C ARG A 223 2.14 -25.94 -5.11
N ARG A 224 1.67 -25.69 -3.87
CA ARG A 224 2.05 -24.53 -3.07
C ARG A 224 3.55 -24.36 -2.89
N ASP A 225 4.26 -25.45 -2.55
CA ASP A 225 5.70 -25.48 -2.37
C ASP A 225 6.47 -25.06 -3.63
N ARG A 226 6.09 -25.60 -4.79
CA ARG A 226 6.69 -25.25 -6.09
C ARG A 226 6.33 -23.86 -6.56
N ARG A 227 5.10 -23.42 -6.26
CA ARG A 227 4.65 -22.05 -6.55
C ARG A 227 5.47 -21.05 -5.75
N PHE A 228 5.73 -21.32 -4.48
CA PHE A 228 6.53 -20.44 -3.65
C PHE A 228 7.99 -20.38 -4.14
N LYS A 229 8.62 -21.50 -4.49
CA LYS A 229 9.96 -21.50 -5.13
C LYS A 229 10.02 -20.64 -6.39
N MET A 230 9.00 -20.72 -7.25
CA MET A 230 8.90 -19.86 -8.44
C MET A 230 8.78 -18.38 -8.07
N ILE A 231 8.00 -18.06 -7.05
CA ILE A 231 7.87 -16.69 -6.53
C ILE A 231 9.20 -16.18 -5.98
N GLU A 232 9.92 -17.01 -5.20
CA GLU A 232 11.24 -16.66 -4.67
C GLU A 232 12.25 -16.40 -5.78
N GLU A 233 12.24 -17.20 -6.84
CA GLU A 233 13.12 -17.03 -8.00
C GLU A 233 12.83 -15.71 -8.72
N ILE A 234 11.55 -15.39 -8.95
CA ILE A 234 11.16 -14.14 -9.60
C ILE A 234 11.52 -12.93 -8.71
N LEU A 235 11.21 -12.98 -7.41
CA LEU A 235 11.49 -11.87 -6.49
C LEU A 235 12.99 -11.65 -6.25
N GLY A 236 13.79 -12.73 -6.27
CA GLY A 236 15.24 -12.68 -6.11
C GLY A 236 15.99 -12.37 -7.40
N GLY A 237 15.40 -12.68 -8.55
CA GLY A 237 15.98 -12.52 -9.88
C GLY A 237 15.55 -11.26 -10.62
N GLU A 238 14.77 -10.35 -9.99
CA GLU A 238 14.46 -9.05 -10.57
C GLU A 238 15.73 -8.22 -10.71
N GLU A 239 16.32 -8.30 -11.88
CA GLU A 239 17.47 -7.52 -12.32
C GLU A 239 17.18 -6.83 -13.63
N ASP A 240 17.74 -5.60 -13.69
CA ASP A 240 18.08 -4.77 -14.85
C ASP A 240 16.89 -4.16 -15.59
#